data_99edecf89d13164d901ed9a326c8b7da
#
_entry.id   99edecf89d13164d901ed9a326c8b7da
#
_cell.length_a   1.000
_cell.length_b   1.000
_cell.length_c   1.000
_cell.angle_alpha   90.00
_cell.angle_beta   90.00
_cell.angle_gamma   90.00
#
_symmetry.space_group_name_H-M   'P 1'
#
loop_
_entity.id
_entity.type
_entity.pdbx_description
1 polymer ?
#
loop_
_entity_poly.entity_id
_entity_poly.type
_entity_poly.pdbx_seq_one_letter_code
_entity_poly.pdbx_strand_id
1 'polypeptide(L)'
;MTKSELIAEIASRTGLAKTDVEKSLKAFEDVEEINIVCAPGQTDPVVQDAVLSHCENMRYRFAILDSPEVIEKGGVDKLPKPRDSKYGAYYFPWIEVYDPYKGNVFQPPGGYMAGIYARSDGERGVHKAPANELVRGALGLRYQITKGEQDILNPKGINCIRAFNNRGIRVWGARTISSDASWRYINVRRLFNMVEQSIEIGTQWAVFEPNDQRLWKRITRDLSAFLMRLWRQGALFGKTPEEAFYVKCDDETNPPEVIDAGQLICEIGMCPVKPAEFVVFRIGQMPSGGDVSE
;
A
#
# COMPACT_ATOMS: atom_id res chain seq x y z
N MET A 1 21.08 1.64 -2.59
CA MET A 1 20.18 1.78 -3.75
C MET A 1 19.97 0.38 -4.30
N THR A 2 18.80 -0.17 -4.13
CA THR A 2 18.45 -1.49 -4.68
C THR A 2 18.22 -1.38 -6.19
N LYS A 3 18.27 -2.51 -6.92
CA LYS A 3 18.05 -2.55 -8.37
C LYS A 3 16.67 -1.96 -8.77
N SER A 4 15.68 -2.09 -7.88
CA SER A 4 14.35 -1.51 -8.04
C SER A 4 14.30 0.02 -7.90
N GLU A 5 15.15 0.62 -7.05
CA GLU A 5 15.25 2.08 -6.92
C GLU A 5 15.89 2.71 -8.16
N LEU A 6 16.87 2.03 -8.76
CA LEU A 6 17.55 2.49 -9.98
C LEU A 6 16.61 2.52 -11.19
N ILE A 7 15.71 1.54 -11.30
CA ILE A 7 14.75 1.44 -12.42
C ILE A 7 13.68 2.54 -12.34
N ALA A 8 13.22 2.89 -11.15
CA ALA A 8 12.28 4.00 -10.94
C ALA A 8 12.90 5.37 -11.32
N GLU A 9 14.19 5.55 -11.09
CA GLU A 9 14.93 6.79 -11.39
C GLU A 9 15.16 6.98 -12.90
N ILE A 10 15.38 5.91 -13.66
CA ILE A 10 15.61 5.96 -15.10
C ILE A 10 14.35 6.42 -15.85
N ALA A 11 13.17 5.97 -15.45
CA ALA A 11 11.91 6.38 -16.10
C ALA A 11 11.58 7.87 -15.89
N SER A 12 11.98 8.47 -14.76
CA SER A 12 11.63 9.86 -14.44
C SER A 12 12.48 10.93 -15.18
N ARG A 13 13.67 10.56 -15.63
CA ARG A 13 14.61 11.53 -16.25
C ARG A 13 14.47 11.70 -17.76
N THR A 14 13.71 10.86 -18.44
CA THR A 14 13.81 10.71 -19.89
C THR A 14 12.64 11.27 -20.69
N GLY A 15 11.56 11.75 -20.06
CA GLY A 15 10.38 12.25 -20.79
C GLY A 15 9.81 11.20 -21.76
N LEU A 16 9.82 9.93 -21.34
CA LEU A 16 9.50 8.76 -22.16
C LEU A 16 8.07 8.83 -22.69
N ALA A 17 7.89 8.54 -23.99
CA ALA A 17 6.58 8.38 -24.60
C ALA A 17 5.81 7.21 -23.97
N LYS A 18 4.49 7.21 -24.06
CA LYS A 18 3.60 6.13 -23.54
C LYS A 18 4.10 4.72 -23.90
N THR A 19 4.55 4.54 -25.14
CA THR A 19 5.11 3.28 -25.65
C THR A 19 6.35 2.79 -24.90
N ASP A 20 7.15 3.70 -24.35
CA ASP A 20 8.36 3.36 -23.61
C ASP A 20 8.02 2.95 -22.16
N VAL A 21 6.99 3.58 -21.56
CA VAL A 21 6.45 3.17 -20.26
C VAL A 21 5.86 1.76 -20.36
N GLU A 22 5.04 1.48 -21.38
CA GLU A 22 4.46 0.15 -21.60
C GLU A 22 5.53 -0.93 -21.83
N LYS A 23 6.58 -0.63 -22.61
CA LYS A 23 7.73 -1.54 -22.80
C LYS A 23 8.49 -1.79 -21.48
N SER A 24 8.70 -0.76 -20.69
CA SER A 24 9.37 -0.88 -19.39
C SER A 24 8.53 -1.70 -18.41
N LEU A 25 7.21 -1.48 -18.35
CA LEU A 25 6.30 -2.27 -17.53
C LEU A 25 6.29 -3.75 -17.96
N LYS A 26 6.31 -4.01 -19.27
CA LYS A 26 6.40 -5.37 -19.79
C LYS A 26 7.72 -6.06 -19.40
N ALA A 27 8.84 -5.35 -19.44
CA ALA A 27 10.12 -5.89 -18.98
C ALA A 27 10.14 -6.17 -17.46
N PHE A 28 9.26 -5.54 -16.69
CA PHE A 28 9.12 -5.83 -15.25
C PHE A 28 8.32 -7.11 -14.98
N GLU A 29 7.54 -7.61 -15.94
CA GLU A 29 6.72 -8.82 -15.74
C GLU A 29 7.58 -10.03 -15.35
N ASP A 30 8.78 -10.14 -15.93
CA ASP A 30 9.73 -11.24 -15.67
C ASP A 30 10.48 -11.12 -14.32
N VAL A 31 10.26 -10.04 -13.53
CA VAL A 31 11.00 -9.78 -12.29
C VAL A 31 10.05 -9.92 -11.10
N GLU A 32 10.03 -11.08 -10.46
CA GLU A 32 9.10 -11.42 -9.37
C GLU A 32 9.30 -10.60 -8.10
N GLU A 33 10.50 -10.07 -7.86
CA GLU A 33 10.85 -9.34 -6.62
C GLU A 33 10.28 -7.91 -6.56
N ILE A 34 9.67 -7.41 -7.65
CA ILE A 34 9.12 -6.06 -7.70
C ILE A 34 7.77 -6.03 -6.97
N ASN A 35 7.71 -5.27 -5.85
CA ASN A 35 6.48 -5.09 -5.08
C ASN A 35 5.90 -3.66 -5.17
N ILE A 36 6.74 -2.67 -5.51
CA ILE A 36 6.34 -1.26 -5.61
C ILE A 36 6.70 -0.76 -7.00
N VAL A 37 5.73 -0.13 -7.66
CA VAL A 37 5.92 0.47 -8.99
C VAL A 37 5.55 1.94 -8.90
N CYS A 38 6.43 2.81 -9.39
CA CYS A 38 6.15 4.23 -9.53
C CYS A 38 6.78 4.77 -10.82
N ALA A 39 6.13 5.78 -11.39
CA ALA A 39 6.64 6.58 -12.50
C ALA A 39 6.66 8.05 -12.07
N PRO A 40 7.70 8.49 -11.30
CA PRO A 40 7.71 9.81 -10.69
C PRO A 40 7.58 10.93 -11.73
N GLY A 41 6.65 11.87 -11.46
CA GLY A 41 6.36 12.99 -12.34
C GLY A 41 5.48 12.69 -13.55
N GLN A 42 5.13 11.43 -13.77
CA GLN A 42 4.20 11.06 -14.84
C GLN A 42 2.75 11.23 -14.35
N THR A 43 2.12 12.29 -14.80
CA THR A 43 0.77 12.68 -14.39
C THR A 43 -0.28 12.50 -15.49
N ASP A 44 0.15 12.02 -16.65
CA ASP A 44 -0.75 11.65 -17.75
C ASP A 44 -1.67 10.50 -17.29
N PRO A 45 -2.99 10.67 -17.36
CA PRO A 45 -3.95 9.63 -16.96
C PRO A 45 -3.72 8.28 -17.66
N VAL A 46 -3.25 8.30 -18.90
CA VAL A 46 -2.98 7.07 -19.66
C VAL A 46 -1.79 6.30 -19.08
N VAL A 47 -0.73 7.02 -18.68
CA VAL A 47 0.44 6.39 -18.04
C VAL A 47 0.07 5.86 -16.67
N GLN A 48 -0.67 6.63 -15.88
CA GLN A 48 -1.14 6.20 -14.56
C GLN A 48 -2.04 4.97 -14.65
N ASP A 49 -2.91 4.91 -15.66
CA ASP A 49 -3.77 3.76 -15.92
C ASP A 49 -2.96 2.52 -16.32
N ALA A 50 -1.93 2.67 -17.14
CA ALA A 50 -1.03 1.57 -17.51
C ALA A 50 -0.29 1.00 -16.28
N VAL A 51 0.21 1.86 -15.38
CA VAL A 51 0.85 1.44 -14.12
C VAL A 51 -0.12 0.71 -13.20
N LEU A 52 -1.35 1.22 -13.06
CA LEU A 52 -2.38 0.56 -12.26
C LEU A 52 -2.77 -0.80 -12.84
N SER A 53 -3.01 -0.88 -14.17
CA SER A 53 -3.34 -2.13 -14.86
C SER A 53 -2.23 -3.17 -14.72
N HIS A 54 -0.97 -2.73 -14.81
CA HIS A 54 0.17 -3.60 -14.56
C HIS A 54 0.16 -4.18 -13.13
N CYS A 55 -0.06 -3.33 -12.10
CA CYS A 55 -0.11 -3.79 -10.72
C CYS A 55 -1.30 -4.72 -10.44
N GLU A 56 -2.45 -4.47 -11.07
CA GLU A 56 -3.63 -5.33 -10.98
C GLU A 56 -3.40 -6.70 -11.62
N ASN A 57 -2.79 -6.74 -12.80
CA ASN A 57 -2.49 -7.96 -13.52
C ASN A 57 -1.44 -8.82 -12.79
N MET A 58 -0.40 -8.16 -12.24
CA MET A 58 0.67 -8.82 -11.50
C MET A 58 0.29 -9.17 -10.05
N ARG A 59 -0.83 -8.66 -9.52
CA ARG A 59 -1.45 -8.94 -8.21
C ARG A 59 -0.62 -8.56 -6.98
N TYR A 60 0.70 -8.79 -6.99
CA TYR A 60 1.58 -8.60 -5.82
C TYR A 60 2.27 -7.25 -5.81
N ARG A 61 2.00 -6.38 -6.79
CA ARG A 61 2.59 -5.05 -6.94
C ARG A 61 1.62 -3.97 -6.48
N PHE A 62 2.19 -2.86 -6.05
CA PHE A 62 1.43 -1.71 -5.60
C PHE A 62 1.95 -0.43 -6.26
N ALA A 63 1.05 0.36 -6.86
CA ALA A 63 1.36 1.59 -7.57
C ALA A 63 1.44 2.80 -6.63
N ILE A 64 2.46 3.64 -6.81
CA ILE A 64 2.55 4.96 -6.21
C ILE A 64 2.43 5.99 -7.34
N LEU A 65 1.41 6.82 -7.27
CA LEU A 65 1.05 7.79 -8.30
C LEU A 65 1.20 9.22 -7.79
N ASP A 66 1.64 10.10 -8.68
CA ASP A 66 1.87 11.51 -8.40
C ASP A 66 0.75 12.39 -8.94
N SER A 67 0.42 13.44 -8.19
CA SER A 67 -0.42 14.53 -8.65
C SER A 67 0.33 15.44 -9.64
N PRO A 68 -0.37 16.23 -10.43
CA PRO A 68 0.25 17.34 -11.14
C PRO A 68 1.00 18.29 -10.18
N GLU A 69 2.10 18.88 -10.67
CA GLU A 69 2.86 19.87 -9.90
C GLU A 69 2.01 21.11 -9.63
N VAL A 70 1.30 21.58 -10.65
CA VAL A 70 0.47 22.78 -10.59
C VAL A 70 -0.99 22.41 -10.76
N ILE A 71 -1.82 22.91 -9.86
CA ILE A 71 -3.27 22.81 -9.98
C ILE A 71 -3.75 23.92 -10.91
N GLU A 72 -4.29 23.53 -12.06
CA GLU A 72 -4.99 24.44 -12.94
C GLU A 72 -6.25 24.95 -12.24
N LYS A 73 -6.65 26.16 -12.51
CA LYS A 73 -7.80 26.92 -11.97
C LYS A 73 -8.81 26.14 -11.10
N GLY A 74 -8.99 26.54 -9.86
CA GLY A 74 -10.17 26.16 -9.07
C GLY A 74 -9.90 25.54 -7.70
N GLY A 75 -8.65 25.49 -7.24
CA GLY A 75 -8.31 24.99 -5.88
C GLY A 75 -8.08 23.48 -5.80
N VAL A 76 -7.69 23.03 -4.62
CA VAL A 76 -7.31 21.62 -4.35
C VAL A 76 -8.45 20.64 -4.49
N ASP A 77 -9.70 21.10 -4.39
CA ASP A 77 -10.90 20.28 -4.55
C ASP A 77 -11.08 19.74 -5.97
N LYS A 78 -10.46 20.39 -6.96
CA LYS A 78 -10.49 20.02 -8.38
C LYS A 78 -9.27 19.22 -8.84
N LEU A 79 -8.45 18.78 -7.92
CA LEU A 79 -7.31 17.92 -8.24
C LEU A 79 -7.81 16.66 -8.97
N PRO A 80 -7.27 16.35 -10.18
CA PRO A 80 -7.66 15.17 -10.91
C PRO A 80 -7.31 13.91 -10.09
N LYS A 81 -8.21 12.94 -10.09
CA LYS A 81 -8.02 11.66 -9.42
C LYS A 81 -7.82 10.57 -10.48
N PRO A 82 -6.86 9.64 -10.31
CA PRO A 82 -6.78 8.45 -11.13
C PRO A 82 -8.05 7.59 -11.04
N ARG A 83 -8.20 6.61 -11.93
CA ARG A 83 -9.31 5.65 -11.84
C ARG A 83 -9.30 4.90 -10.51
N ASP A 84 -10.44 4.35 -10.14
CA ASP A 84 -10.59 3.54 -8.93
C ASP A 84 -9.73 2.27 -9.00
N SER A 85 -8.92 2.04 -7.96
CA SER A 85 -8.11 0.83 -7.84
C SER A 85 -7.66 0.61 -6.41
N LYS A 86 -7.70 -0.62 -5.95
CA LYS A 86 -7.13 -1.02 -4.67
C LYS A 86 -5.61 -1.25 -4.71
N TYR A 87 -5.02 -1.23 -5.90
CA TYR A 87 -3.59 -1.47 -6.12
C TYR A 87 -2.76 -0.21 -6.25
N GLY A 88 -3.31 0.96 -5.94
CA GLY A 88 -2.60 2.22 -6.02
C GLY A 88 -2.88 3.21 -4.90
N ALA A 89 -1.92 4.09 -4.68
CA ALA A 89 -2.03 5.26 -3.79
C ALA A 89 -1.59 6.51 -4.55
N TYR A 90 -2.27 7.63 -4.30
CA TYR A 90 -2.07 8.89 -4.98
C TYR A 90 -1.65 9.97 -4.00
N TYR A 91 -0.58 10.71 -4.30
CA TYR A 91 0.06 11.66 -3.39
C TYR A 91 0.07 13.08 -3.93
N PHE A 92 -0.11 14.04 -3.01
CA PHE A 92 -0.12 15.48 -3.24
C PHE A 92 0.34 16.21 -1.97
N PRO A 93 1.04 17.34 -2.07
CA PRO A 93 1.63 18.02 -3.23
C PRO A 93 3.07 17.57 -3.54
N TRP A 94 3.71 18.22 -4.54
CA TRP A 94 5.12 18.09 -4.82
C TRP A 94 5.97 18.68 -3.71
N ILE A 95 7.19 18.16 -3.57
CA ILE A 95 8.11 18.38 -2.47
C ILE A 95 9.23 19.30 -2.95
N GLU A 96 9.52 20.38 -2.21
CA GLU A 96 10.66 21.24 -2.44
C GLU A 96 11.92 20.64 -1.81
N VAL A 97 12.98 20.50 -2.60
CA VAL A 97 14.26 19.96 -2.19
C VAL A 97 15.41 20.78 -2.75
N TYR A 98 16.59 20.67 -2.15
CA TYR A 98 17.81 21.30 -2.65
C TYR A 98 18.49 20.38 -3.67
N ASP A 99 18.68 20.92 -4.88
CA ASP A 99 19.51 20.31 -5.94
C ASP A 99 20.83 21.07 -5.99
N PRO A 100 22.01 20.41 -5.91
CA PRO A 100 23.31 21.09 -5.91
C PRO A 100 23.60 21.94 -7.16
N TYR A 101 22.94 21.65 -8.27
CA TYR A 101 23.17 22.32 -9.55
C TYR A 101 22.09 23.36 -9.88
N LYS A 102 20.87 23.17 -9.39
CA LYS A 102 19.69 23.98 -9.74
C LYS A 102 19.17 24.81 -8.58
N GLY A 103 19.69 24.62 -7.36
CA GLY A 103 19.14 25.22 -6.14
C GLY A 103 17.85 24.52 -5.70
N ASN A 104 16.92 25.28 -5.12
CA ASN A 104 15.64 24.71 -4.70
C ASN A 104 14.76 24.36 -5.89
N VAL A 105 14.32 23.12 -5.97
CA VAL A 105 13.46 22.59 -7.03
C VAL A 105 12.30 21.81 -6.44
N PHE A 106 11.17 21.77 -7.14
CA PHE A 106 10.07 20.88 -6.80
C PHE A 106 10.23 19.53 -7.48
N GLN A 107 10.06 18.47 -6.70
CA GLN A 107 10.13 17.09 -7.18
C GLN A 107 8.83 16.33 -6.88
N PRO A 108 8.45 15.37 -7.76
CA PRO A 108 7.28 14.54 -7.54
C PRO A 108 7.45 13.67 -6.30
N PRO A 109 6.37 13.42 -5.52
CA PRO A 109 6.46 12.69 -4.26
C PRO A 109 6.73 11.18 -4.42
N GLY A 110 6.44 10.55 -5.57
CA GLY A 110 6.45 9.10 -5.74
C GLY A 110 7.73 8.41 -5.31
N GLY A 111 8.90 8.93 -5.68
CA GLY A 111 10.19 8.37 -5.25
C GLY A 111 10.42 8.45 -3.74
N TYR A 112 10.02 9.57 -3.12
CA TYR A 112 10.09 9.74 -1.66
C TYR A 112 9.15 8.78 -0.94
N MET A 113 7.95 8.57 -1.49
CA MET A 113 6.97 7.65 -0.93
C MET A 113 7.45 6.21 -1.04
N ALA A 114 8.06 5.80 -2.14
CA ALA A 114 8.68 4.49 -2.29
C ALA A 114 9.76 4.25 -1.21
N GLY A 115 10.64 5.25 -0.98
CA GLY A 115 11.62 5.20 0.08
C GLY A 115 11.01 5.14 1.50
N ILE A 116 9.92 5.85 1.75
CA ILE A 116 9.18 5.80 3.02
C ILE A 116 8.52 4.44 3.21
N TYR A 117 7.95 3.85 2.16
CA TYR A 117 7.39 2.49 2.22
C TYR A 117 8.47 1.48 2.61
N ALA A 118 9.60 1.48 1.89
CA ALA A 118 10.71 0.58 2.20
C ALA A 118 11.24 0.75 3.63
N ARG A 119 11.36 1.99 4.10
CA ARG A 119 11.78 2.28 5.49
C ARG A 119 10.76 1.77 6.51
N SER A 120 9.47 2.07 6.32
CA SER A 120 8.40 1.62 7.21
C SER A 120 8.30 0.10 7.26
N ASP A 121 8.44 -0.56 6.12
CA ASP A 121 8.43 -2.02 6.01
C ASP A 121 9.61 -2.65 6.77
N GLY A 122 10.80 -2.08 6.64
CA GLY A 122 11.99 -2.58 7.34
C GLY A 122 11.98 -2.33 8.85
N GLU A 123 11.44 -1.19 9.30
CA GLU A 123 11.43 -0.82 10.72
C GLU A 123 10.24 -1.41 11.49
N ARG A 124 9.09 -1.53 10.86
CA ARG A 124 7.81 -1.84 11.51
C ARG A 124 7.03 -2.99 10.87
N GLY A 125 7.33 -3.33 9.62
CA GLY A 125 6.60 -4.31 8.81
C GLY A 125 5.51 -3.69 7.93
N VAL A 126 5.12 -4.42 6.89
CA VAL A 126 4.17 -4.00 5.85
C VAL A 126 2.78 -3.65 6.40
N HIS A 127 2.40 -4.24 7.53
CA HIS A 127 1.12 -3.99 8.22
C HIS A 127 1.01 -2.58 8.82
N LYS A 128 2.13 -1.88 9.03
CA LYS A 128 2.14 -0.48 9.48
C LYS A 128 1.84 0.43 8.28
N ALA A 129 0.80 1.26 8.39
CA ALA A 129 0.49 2.25 7.36
C ALA A 129 1.67 3.23 7.17
N PRO A 130 2.11 3.50 5.92
CA PRO A 130 3.25 4.39 5.62
C PRO A 130 2.85 5.86 5.73
N ALA A 131 2.27 6.24 6.86
CA ALA A 131 1.80 7.58 7.17
C ALA A 131 2.29 8.03 8.55
N ASN A 132 2.23 9.35 8.80
CA ASN A 132 2.90 10.04 9.90
C ASN A 132 4.43 9.87 9.85
N GLU A 133 4.97 9.59 8.68
CA GLU A 133 6.40 9.43 8.43
C GLU A 133 7.03 10.74 7.96
N LEU A 134 8.26 11.01 8.43
CA LEU A 134 9.02 12.20 8.02
C LEU A 134 9.52 12.03 6.57
N VAL A 135 9.29 13.05 5.76
CA VAL A 135 9.89 13.17 4.43
C VAL A 135 11.28 13.77 4.58
N ARG A 136 12.30 12.91 4.57
CA ARG A 136 13.69 13.31 4.77
C ARG A 136 14.18 14.12 3.58
N GLY A 137 14.92 15.20 3.83
CA GLY A 137 15.46 16.09 2.79
C GLY A 137 14.47 17.10 2.20
N ALA A 138 13.20 17.06 2.61
CA ALA A 138 12.22 18.05 2.21
C ALA A 138 12.46 19.39 2.90
N LEU A 139 12.54 20.47 2.12
CA LEU A 139 12.66 21.86 2.57
C LEU A 139 11.30 22.54 2.65
N GLY A 140 10.41 22.21 1.72
CA GLY A 140 9.10 22.83 1.58
C GLY A 140 8.14 21.94 0.78
N LEU A 141 6.97 22.51 0.51
CA LEU A 141 5.92 21.90 -0.30
C LEU A 141 5.41 22.92 -1.32
N ARG A 142 5.05 22.45 -2.52
CA ARG A 142 4.45 23.31 -3.56
C ARG A 142 3.17 24.00 -3.11
N TYR A 143 2.40 23.30 -2.26
CA TYR A 143 1.16 23.78 -1.65
C TYR A 143 1.14 23.47 -0.16
N GLN A 144 0.76 24.45 0.65
CA GLN A 144 0.53 24.25 2.09
C GLN A 144 -0.92 23.82 2.30
N ILE A 145 -1.11 22.54 2.61
CA ILE A 145 -2.44 21.94 2.78
C ILE A 145 -2.95 22.23 4.19
N THR A 146 -4.07 22.90 4.28
CA THR A 146 -4.80 23.14 5.53
C THR A 146 -5.55 21.89 6.00
N LYS A 147 -6.03 21.88 7.25
CA LYS A 147 -6.87 20.81 7.76
C LYS A 147 -8.17 20.69 6.95
N GLY A 148 -8.82 21.82 6.64
CA GLY A 148 -10.09 21.81 5.88
C GLY A 148 -9.91 21.28 4.46
N GLU A 149 -8.83 21.60 3.77
CA GLU A 149 -8.53 21.05 2.45
C GLU A 149 -8.26 19.54 2.52
N GLN A 150 -7.54 19.07 3.56
CA GLN A 150 -7.33 17.64 3.76
C GLN A 150 -8.64 16.91 4.03
N ASP A 151 -9.56 17.49 4.77
CA ASP A 151 -10.87 16.89 5.06
C ASP A 151 -11.69 16.68 3.76
N ILE A 152 -11.40 17.44 2.69
CA ILE A 152 -11.98 17.26 1.35
C ILE A 152 -11.21 16.22 0.54
N LEU A 153 -9.88 16.22 0.60
CA LEU A 153 -9.01 15.37 -0.23
C LEU A 153 -8.95 13.92 0.26
N ASN A 154 -8.88 13.73 1.56
CA ASN A 154 -8.70 12.41 2.17
C ASN A 154 -9.86 11.44 1.83
N PRO A 155 -11.15 11.83 1.86
CA PRO A 155 -12.24 10.96 1.42
C PRO A 155 -12.15 10.53 -0.05
N LYS A 156 -11.49 11.33 -0.89
CA LYS A 156 -11.24 11.01 -2.30
C LYS A 156 -10.09 10.02 -2.51
N GLY A 157 -9.39 9.59 -1.44
CA GLY A 157 -8.21 8.74 -1.51
C GLY A 157 -6.93 9.47 -1.91
N ILE A 158 -6.88 10.80 -1.74
CA ILE A 158 -5.70 11.62 -2.02
C ILE A 158 -4.90 11.76 -0.72
N ASN A 159 -3.69 11.21 -0.70
CA ASN A 159 -2.82 11.23 0.47
C ASN A 159 -2.01 12.53 0.50
N CYS A 160 -2.33 13.39 1.47
CA CYS A 160 -1.68 14.68 1.61
C CYS A 160 -0.30 14.54 2.26
N ILE A 161 0.66 15.36 1.78
CA ILE A 161 1.93 15.62 2.45
C ILE A 161 1.80 16.99 3.08
N ARG A 162 2.09 17.11 4.39
CA ARG A 162 1.85 18.34 5.15
C ARG A 162 3.06 18.75 5.98
N ALA A 163 3.26 20.05 6.09
CA ALA A 163 4.21 20.65 7.01
C ALA A 163 3.55 20.88 8.38
N PHE A 164 4.23 20.50 9.44
CA PHE A 164 3.79 20.69 10.83
C PHE A 164 4.83 21.50 11.60
N ASN A 165 4.39 22.46 12.40
CA ASN A 165 5.27 23.21 13.28
C ASN A 165 5.96 22.23 14.25
N ASN A 166 7.27 22.31 14.37
CA ASN A 166 8.14 21.49 15.23
C ASN A 166 8.13 19.97 14.94
N ARG A 167 7.46 19.51 13.86
CA ARG A 167 7.41 18.09 13.50
C ARG A 167 7.89 17.81 12.07
N GLY A 168 8.19 18.86 11.31
CA GLY A 168 8.65 18.78 9.92
C GLY A 168 7.56 18.37 8.92
N ILE A 169 8.00 18.04 7.70
CA ILE A 169 7.11 17.63 6.60
C ILE A 169 6.85 16.14 6.71
N ARG A 170 5.57 15.77 6.74
CA ARG A 170 5.14 14.37 6.94
C ARG A 170 4.08 13.94 5.93
N VAL A 171 4.11 12.67 5.61
CA VAL A 171 3.01 11.99 4.93
C VAL A 171 1.82 11.91 5.88
N TRP A 172 0.66 12.45 5.46
CA TRP A 172 -0.52 12.57 6.32
C TRP A 172 -1.75 11.95 5.67
N GLY A 173 -1.58 10.76 5.11
CA GLY A 173 -2.62 9.94 4.52
C GLY A 173 -2.12 8.53 4.25
N ALA A 174 -3.03 7.55 4.30
CA ALA A 174 -2.71 6.13 4.10
C ALA A 174 -3.81 5.39 3.34
N ARG A 175 -4.50 6.08 2.45
CA ARG A 175 -5.60 5.50 1.68
C ARG A 175 -5.16 5.06 0.29
N THR A 176 -5.73 3.97 -0.16
CA THR A 176 -5.71 3.61 -1.58
C THR A 176 -6.65 4.55 -2.36
N ILE A 177 -6.58 4.50 -3.67
CA ILE A 177 -7.54 5.23 -4.53
C ILE A 177 -8.84 4.46 -4.73
N SER A 178 -9.06 3.36 -4.00
CA SER A 178 -10.28 2.56 -4.08
C SER A 178 -11.46 3.20 -3.36
N SER A 179 -12.63 3.06 -3.95
CA SER A 179 -13.93 3.36 -3.35
C SER A 179 -14.42 2.24 -2.40
N ASP A 180 -13.86 1.03 -2.51
CA ASP A 180 -14.19 -0.10 -1.65
C ASP A 180 -13.63 0.10 -0.24
N ALA A 181 -14.53 0.16 0.76
CA ALA A 181 -14.18 0.34 2.16
C ALA A 181 -13.30 -0.79 2.73
N SER A 182 -13.38 -1.99 2.17
CA SER A 182 -12.58 -3.16 2.58
C SER A 182 -11.10 -2.96 2.21
N TRP A 183 -10.83 -2.29 1.09
CA TRP A 183 -9.50 -2.01 0.56
C TRP A 183 -9.06 -0.56 0.71
N ARG A 184 -9.68 0.18 1.61
CA ARG A 184 -9.42 1.61 1.84
C ARG A 184 -7.97 1.92 2.18
N TYR A 185 -7.29 1.06 2.94
CA TYR A 185 -5.97 1.37 3.49
C TYR A 185 -4.84 0.67 2.75
N ILE A 186 -3.76 1.42 2.52
CA ILE A 186 -2.55 0.97 1.82
C ILE A 186 -1.92 -0.24 2.50
N ASN A 187 -1.78 -0.20 3.83
CA ASN A 187 -1.18 -1.30 4.58
C ASN A 187 -2.01 -2.58 4.48
N VAL A 188 -3.33 -2.48 4.39
CA VAL A 188 -4.21 -3.65 4.22
C VAL A 188 -3.93 -4.31 2.88
N ARG A 189 -4.00 -3.57 1.75
CA ARG A 189 -3.74 -4.18 0.43
C ARG A 189 -2.33 -4.71 0.30
N ARG A 190 -1.33 -3.97 0.78
CA ARG A 190 0.07 -4.41 0.72
C ARG A 190 0.35 -5.63 1.60
N LEU A 191 -0.29 -5.73 2.76
CA LEU A 191 -0.21 -6.93 3.60
C LEU A 191 -0.76 -8.15 2.87
N PHE A 192 -1.90 -8.02 2.20
CA PHE A 192 -2.46 -9.11 1.38
C PHE A 192 -1.53 -9.47 0.22
N ASN A 193 -0.98 -8.48 -0.50
CA ASN A 193 -0.01 -8.75 -1.58
C ASN A 193 1.19 -9.57 -1.07
N MET A 194 1.75 -9.19 0.07
CA MET A 194 2.88 -9.88 0.70
C MET A 194 2.50 -11.30 1.13
N VAL A 195 1.33 -11.48 1.74
CA VAL A 195 0.86 -12.80 2.18
C VAL A 195 0.57 -13.69 0.99
N GLU A 196 -0.18 -13.22 -0.01
CA GLU A 196 -0.51 -13.95 -1.23
C GLU A 196 0.77 -14.43 -1.94
N GLN A 197 1.74 -13.55 -2.17
CA GLN A 197 3.02 -13.88 -2.80
C GLN A 197 3.86 -14.86 -1.95
N SER A 198 3.91 -14.65 -0.63
CA SER A 198 4.66 -15.53 0.27
C SER A 198 4.08 -16.94 0.31
N ILE A 199 2.76 -17.06 0.24
CA ILE A 199 2.06 -18.36 0.19
C ILE A 199 2.35 -19.04 -1.15
N GLU A 200 2.21 -18.33 -2.27
CA GLU A 200 2.49 -18.88 -3.60
C GLU A 200 3.92 -19.44 -3.68
N ILE A 201 4.91 -18.64 -3.29
CA ILE A 201 6.32 -19.10 -3.29
C ILE A 201 6.51 -20.25 -2.29
N GLY A 202 5.94 -20.14 -1.10
CA GLY A 202 6.11 -21.12 -0.03
C GLY A 202 5.39 -22.46 -0.25
N THR A 203 4.47 -22.52 -1.21
CA THR A 203 3.70 -23.74 -1.53
C THR A 203 4.06 -24.36 -2.88
N GLN A 204 5.03 -23.84 -3.62
CA GLN A 204 5.49 -24.41 -4.90
C GLN A 204 5.89 -25.88 -4.80
N TRP A 205 6.41 -26.30 -3.65
CA TRP A 205 6.74 -27.70 -3.40
C TRP A 205 5.55 -28.67 -3.43
N ALA A 206 4.32 -28.15 -3.27
CA ALA A 206 3.10 -28.96 -3.28
C ALA A 206 2.62 -29.30 -4.70
N VAL A 207 3.13 -28.62 -5.72
CA VAL A 207 2.77 -28.85 -7.11
C VAL A 207 3.27 -30.23 -7.54
N PHE A 208 2.38 -31.04 -8.15
CA PHE A 208 2.59 -32.43 -8.52
C PHE A 208 2.77 -33.44 -7.35
N GLU A 209 2.59 -33.05 -6.09
CA GLU A 209 2.47 -34.00 -5.01
C GLU A 209 1.13 -34.75 -5.07
N PRO A 210 1.03 -35.99 -4.54
CA PRO A 210 -0.25 -36.71 -4.44
C PRO A 210 -1.28 -35.89 -3.69
N ASN A 211 -2.43 -35.63 -4.32
CA ASN A 211 -3.51 -34.82 -3.75
C ASN A 211 -4.36 -35.65 -2.78
N ASP A 212 -3.87 -35.74 -1.54
CA ASP A 212 -4.47 -36.53 -0.46
C ASP A 212 -4.55 -35.72 0.86
N GLN A 213 -5.19 -36.31 1.84
CA GLN A 213 -5.33 -35.71 3.19
C GLN A 213 -3.99 -35.43 3.86
N ARG A 214 -2.89 -36.12 3.50
CA ARG A 214 -1.57 -35.89 4.10
C ARG A 214 -1.00 -34.58 3.57
N LEU A 215 -1.14 -34.34 2.27
CA LEU A 215 -0.77 -33.08 1.62
C LEU A 215 -1.56 -31.90 2.20
N TRP A 216 -2.89 -32.05 2.34
CA TRP A 216 -3.76 -31.00 2.89
C TRP A 216 -3.38 -30.62 4.32
N LYS A 217 -3.14 -31.61 5.18
CA LYS A 217 -2.68 -31.38 6.57
C LYS A 217 -1.33 -30.69 6.64
N ARG A 218 -0.40 -31.02 5.72
CA ARG A 218 0.91 -30.39 5.66
C ARG A 218 0.80 -28.92 5.24
N ILE A 219 0.02 -28.62 4.20
CA ILE A 219 -0.27 -27.25 3.75
C ILE A 219 -0.93 -26.45 4.88
N THR A 220 -1.99 -26.96 5.48
CA THR A 220 -2.70 -26.30 6.60
C THR A 220 -1.75 -25.96 7.74
N ARG A 221 -0.88 -26.90 8.14
CA ARG A 221 0.10 -26.69 9.19
C ARG A 221 1.09 -25.58 8.84
N ASP A 222 1.64 -25.62 7.63
CA ASP A 222 2.70 -24.70 7.20
C ASP A 222 2.14 -23.28 7.04
N LEU A 223 0.94 -23.14 6.45
CA LEU A 223 0.23 -21.86 6.32
C LEU A 223 -0.22 -21.30 7.67
N SER A 224 -0.75 -22.15 8.56
CA SER A 224 -1.14 -21.75 9.92
C SER A 224 0.09 -21.25 10.71
N ALA A 225 1.24 -21.91 10.58
CA ALA A 225 2.47 -21.47 11.21
C ALA A 225 2.98 -20.13 10.67
N PHE A 226 2.82 -19.87 9.37
CA PHE A 226 3.14 -18.60 8.75
C PHE A 226 2.22 -17.47 9.26
N LEU A 227 0.91 -17.66 9.23
CA LEU A 227 -0.09 -16.67 9.69
C LEU A 227 0.00 -16.42 11.20
N MET A 228 0.31 -17.45 12.00
CA MET A 228 0.60 -17.32 13.42
C MET A 228 1.78 -16.38 13.69
N ARG A 229 2.84 -16.42 12.88
CA ARG A 229 3.96 -15.48 13.00
C ARG A 229 3.52 -14.05 12.72
N LEU A 230 2.71 -13.82 11.67
CA LEU A 230 2.18 -12.50 11.34
C LEU A 230 1.27 -11.96 12.45
N TRP A 231 0.43 -12.81 13.05
CA TRP A 231 -0.39 -12.43 14.20
C TRP A 231 0.45 -12.02 15.41
N ARG A 232 1.48 -12.81 15.74
CA ARG A 232 2.41 -12.49 16.84
C ARG A 232 3.19 -11.20 16.61
N GLN A 233 3.44 -10.83 15.36
CA GLN A 233 4.05 -9.55 14.96
C GLN A 233 3.06 -8.39 14.99
N GLY A 234 1.78 -8.62 15.32
CA GLY A 234 0.74 -7.60 15.36
C GLY A 234 0.20 -7.18 13.99
N ALA A 235 0.43 -7.97 12.95
CA ALA A 235 -0.07 -7.70 11.60
C ALA A 235 -1.55 -8.06 11.43
N LEU A 236 -2.06 -8.99 12.23
CA LEU A 236 -3.45 -9.44 12.24
C LEU A 236 -4.13 -9.08 13.54
N PHE A 237 -5.40 -8.66 13.45
CA PHE A 237 -6.22 -8.26 14.56
C PHE A 237 -7.00 -9.47 15.12
N GLY A 238 -6.99 -9.62 16.44
CA GLY A 238 -7.68 -10.69 17.18
C GLY A 238 -6.98 -10.96 18.50
N LYS A 239 -7.74 -11.28 19.55
CA LYS A 239 -7.18 -11.65 20.86
C LYS A 239 -6.59 -13.05 20.83
N THR A 240 -7.17 -13.91 20.01
CA THR A 240 -6.70 -15.29 19.79
C THR A 240 -6.39 -15.49 18.31
N PRO A 241 -5.57 -16.49 17.95
CA PRO A 241 -5.28 -16.81 16.56
C PRO A 241 -6.54 -17.10 15.73
N GLU A 242 -7.53 -17.77 16.33
CA GLU A 242 -8.79 -18.17 15.68
C GLU A 242 -9.66 -16.97 15.30
N GLU A 243 -9.55 -15.86 16.05
CA GLU A 243 -10.18 -14.58 15.69
C GLU A 243 -9.44 -13.84 14.58
N ALA A 244 -8.14 -14.11 14.44
CA ALA A 244 -7.25 -13.36 13.55
C ALA A 244 -7.15 -13.97 12.14
N PHE A 245 -7.19 -15.28 12.03
CA PHE A 245 -7.11 -15.99 10.74
C PHE A 245 -7.67 -17.41 10.81
N TYR A 246 -7.99 -17.96 9.65
CA TYR A 246 -8.27 -19.38 9.48
C TYR A 246 -7.63 -19.93 8.22
N VAL A 247 -7.35 -21.23 8.21
CA VAL A 247 -6.88 -21.99 7.05
C VAL A 247 -7.73 -23.24 6.95
N LYS A 248 -8.43 -23.41 5.85
CA LYS A 248 -9.29 -24.56 5.58
C LYS A 248 -8.82 -25.27 4.31
N CYS A 249 -8.37 -26.52 4.46
CA CYS A 249 -7.98 -27.38 3.36
C CYS A 249 -8.33 -28.83 3.78
N ASP A 250 -9.50 -29.27 3.39
CA ASP A 250 -10.14 -30.52 3.82
C ASP A 250 -11.01 -31.11 2.71
N ASP A 251 -11.81 -32.15 3.06
CA ASP A 251 -12.71 -32.83 2.11
C ASP A 251 -13.83 -31.89 1.60
N GLU A 252 -14.20 -30.85 2.34
CA GLU A 252 -15.21 -29.89 1.89
C GLU A 252 -14.66 -28.95 0.79
N THR A 253 -13.40 -28.54 0.92
CA THR A 253 -12.73 -27.69 -0.10
C THR A 253 -12.19 -28.50 -1.26
N ASN A 254 -11.95 -29.81 -1.08
CA ASN A 254 -11.39 -30.71 -2.09
C ASN A 254 -12.28 -31.96 -2.28
N PRO A 255 -13.52 -31.81 -2.78
CA PRO A 255 -14.35 -32.93 -3.16
C PRO A 255 -13.74 -33.68 -4.38
N PRO A 256 -14.22 -34.90 -4.69
CA PRO A 256 -13.67 -35.71 -5.78
C PRO A 256 -13.53 -34.97 -7.12
N GLU A 257 -14.49 -34.10 -7.46
CA GLU A 257 -14.49 -33.35 -8.72
C GLU A 257 -13.31 -32.37 -8.81
N VAL A 258 -12.90 -31.76 -7.69
CA VAL A 258 -11.75 -30.85 -7.60
C VAL A 258 -10.46 -31.65 -7.72
N ILE A 259 -10.38 -32.81 -7.05
CA ILE A 259 -9.22 -33.70 -7.11
C ILE A 259 -9.04 -34.25 -8.54
N ASP A 260 -10.12 -34.71 -9.19
CA ASP A 260 -10.12 -35.24 -10.54
C ASP A 260 -9.73 -34.17 -11.58
N ALA A 261 -10.04 -32.89 -11.31
CA ALA A 261 -9.58 -31.76 -12.10
C ALA A 261 -8.11 -31.40 -11.86
N GLY A 262 -7.38 -32.12 -11.00
CA GLY A 262 -5.99 -31.86 -10.64
C GLY A 262 -5.80 -30.60 -9.81
N GLN A 263 -6.84 -30.13 -9.10
CA GLN A 263 -6.82 -28.93 -8.30
C GLN A 263 -6.72 -29.26 -6.81
N LEU A 264 -6.09 -28.36 -6.05
CA LEU A 264 -6.12 -28.33 -4.59
C LEU A 264 -6.57 -26.93 -4.17
N ILE A 265 -7.65 -26.88 -3.39
CA ILE A 265 -8.23 -25.63 -2.89
C ILE A 265 -7.96 -25.52 -1.40
N CYS A 266 -7.32 -24.43 -1.03
CA CYS A 266 -7.10 -24.03 0.35
C CYS A 266 -7.69 -22.63 0.56
N GLU A 267 -8.67 -22.51 1.45
CA GLU A 267 -9.29 -21.26 1.81
C GLU A 267 -8.58 -20.62 2.99
N ILE A 268 -8.26 -19.33 2.88
CA ILE A 268 -7.56 -18.57 3.92
C ILE A 268 -8.32 -17.28 4.19
N GLY A 269 -8.70 -17.07 5.43
CA GLY A 269 -9.26 -15.80 5.90
C GLY A 269 -8.31 -15.11 6.86
N MET A 270 -8.19 -13.78 6.73
CA MET A 270 -7.34 -12.96 7.60
C MET A 270 -8.08 -11.70 8.04
N CYS A 271 -7.86 -11.28 9.28
CA CYS A 271 -8.31 -9.99 9.81
C CYS A 271 -7.12 -9.03 9.92
N PRO A 272 -6.86 -8.16 8.92
CA PRO A 272 -5.72 -7.25 8.93
C PRO A 272 -5.93 -6.12 9.94
N VAL A 273 -4.85 -5.64 10.58
CA VAL A 273 -4.89 -4.42 11.38
C VAL A 273 -5.14 -3.20 10.50
N LYS A 274 -6.00 -2.30 10.96
CA LYS A 274 -6.30 -1.02 10.29
C LYS A 274 -5.67 0.12 11.07
N PRO A 275 -5.18 1.19 10.41
CA PRO A 275 -4.60 2.33 11.09
C PRO A 275 -5.67 3.12 11.85
N ALA A 276 -5.32 3.69 12.99
CA ALA A 276 -6.11 4.73 13.63
C ALA A 276 -5.92 6.04 12.85
N GLU A 277 -6.78 6.29 11.89
CA GLU A 277 -6.71 7.51 11.05
C GLU A 277 -7.22 8.74 11.80
N PHE A 278 -8.21 8.57 12.69
CA PHE A 278 -8.77 9.64 13.50
C PHE A 278 -8.71 9.25 14.97
N VAL A 279 -8.24 10.21 15.79
CA VAL A 279 -8.27 10.09 17.25
C VAL A 279 -9.30 11.10 17.77
N VAL A 280 -10.36 10.61 18.40
CA VAL A 280 -11.45 11.43 18.92
C VAL A 280 -11.40 11.40 20.43
N PHE A 281 -11.27 12.59 21.05
CA PHE A 281 -11.38 12.77 22.48
C PHE A 281 -12.74 13.34 22.84
N ARG A 282 -13.40 12.75 23.81
CA ARG A 282 -14.61 13.31 24.42
C ARG A 282 -14.22 13.88 25.77
N ILE A 283 -14.26 15.21 25.90
CA ILE A 283 -13.90 15.92 27.13
C ILE A 283 -15.19 16.52 27.68
N GLY A 284 -15.61 16.10 28.86
CA GLY A 284 -16.74 16.64 29.58
C GLY A 284 -16.26 17.45 30.82
N GLN A 285 -16.99 18.49 31.17
CA GLN A 285 -16.81 19.18 32.44
C GLN A 285 -17.57 18.42 33.52
N MET A 286 -16.88 18.02 34.57
CA MET A 286 -17.52 17.44 35.75
C MET A 286 -17.94 18.57 36.73
N PRO A 287 -19.18 18.54 37.27
CA PRO A 287 -19.54 19.45 38.35
C PRO A 287 -18.69 19.16 39.60
N SER A 288 -18.30 20.23 40.33
CA SER A 288 -17.52 20.06 41.54
C SER A 288 -18.31 19.23 42.57
N GLY A 289 -17.74 18.08 42.98
CA GLY A 289 -18.32 17.17 43.95
C GLY A 289 -18.98 15.90 43.41
N GLY A 290 -18.83 15.58 42.10
CA GLY A 290 -19.32 14.33 41.56
C GLY A 290 -18.33 13.19 41.77
N ASP A 291 -18.76 12.10 42.41
CA ASP A 291 -18.02 10.85 42.47
C ASP A 291 -17.89 10.22 41.07
N VAL A 292 -16.69 9.73 40.79
CA VAL A 292 -16.42 8.92 39.57
C VAL A 292 -17.03 7.54 39.83
N SER A 293 -18.23 7.27 39.31
CA SER A 293 -18.70 5.90 39.20
C SER A 293 -18.00 5.24 38.00
N GLU A 294 -17.28 4.14 38.25
CA GLU A 294 -16.65 3.27 37.24
C GLU A 294 -17.66 2.70 36.23
#